data_34f05a9ac889922344ce9ca1766262b9
#
_entry.id   34f05a9ac889922344ce9ca1766262b9
#
_cell.length_a   1.000
_cell.length_b   1.000
_cell.length_c   1.000
_cell.angle_alpha   90.00
_cell.angle_beta   90.00
_cell.angle_gamma   90.00
#
_symmetry.space_group_name_H-M   'P 1'
#
loop_
_entity.id
_entity.type
_entity.pdbx_description
1 polymer ?
#
loop_
_entity_poly.entity_id
_entity_poly.type
_entity_poly.pdbx_seq_one_letter_code
_entity_poly.pdbx_strand_id
1 'polypeptide(L)'
;MSYKKIDHAFIMAAGRGIRLMPLTKKIPKGLVKYKQSSLISNGIKKLRKYINYIHISVGYKGPILAKHLIEKNVSSIINTNNKGNAWWIFNSIFKNLDDPIYVLTCDNVTEINFKEIEKDYNKKGQPLCMIIPTKPIDGLDGDYIFRKKNIIQKLSRKNKTDI
;
A
#
# COMPACT_ATOMS: atom_id res chain seq x y z
N MET A 1 -4.22 -24.26 -12.63
CA MET A 1 -4.47 -22.81 -12.82
C MET A 1 -3.30 -22.21 -13.59
N SER A 2 -3.57 -21.33 -14.55
CA SER A 2 -2.51 -20.59 -15.26
C SER A 2 -1.79 -19.65 -14.31
N TYR A 3 -0.50 -19.39 -14.55
CA TYR A 3 0.28 -18.43 -13.79
C TYR A 3 -0.26 -17.01 -14.00
N LYS A 4 -0.56 -16.31 -12.93
CA LYS A 4 -0.98 -14.90 -12.97
C LYS A 4 0.18 -13.99 -12.58
N LYS A 5 0.58 -13.13 -13.51
CA LYS A 5 1.51 -12.03 -13.25
C LYS A 5 0.78 -10.94 -12.45
N ILE A 6 1.49 -10.27 -11.54
CA ILE A 6 0.92 -9.16 -10.78
C ILE A 6 1.50 -7.85 -11.35
N ASP A 7 0.80 -7.23 -12.27
CA ASP A 7 1.23 -6.03 -12.99
C ASP A 7 0.66 -4.71 -12.44
N HIS A 8 -0.23 -4.80 -11.47
CA HIS A 8 -0.87 -3.65 -10.85
C HIS A 8 -0.42 -3.44 -9.42
N ALA A 9 -0.20 -2.19 -9.02
CA ALA A 9 0.00 -1.80 -7.62
C ALA A 9 -0.85 -0.58 -7.27
N PHE A 10 -1.43 -0.61 -6.07
CA PHE A 10 -2.19 0.49 -5.49
C PHE A 10 -1.49 1.01 -4.23
N ILE A 11 -1.14 2.30 -4.22
CA ILE A 11 -0.53 2.95 -3.06
C ILE A 11 -1.60 3.80 -2.34
N MET A 12 -1.89 3.44 -1.11
CA MET A 12 -2.78 4.21 -0.25
C MET A 12 -2.05 5.43 0.31
N ALA A 13 -2.41 6.64 -0.15
CA ALA A 13 -1.74 7.88 0.25
C ALA A 13 -2.73 8.99 0.68
N ALA A 14 -3.99 8.67 0.94
CA ALA A 14 -5.04 9.63 1.30
C ALA A 14 -4.98 10.14 2.76
N GLY A 15 -4.26 9.45 3.64
CA GLY A 15 -4.24 9.69 5.09
C GLY A 15 -3.59 11.01 5.51
N ARG A 16 -4.05 11.58 6.64
CA ARG A 16 -3.55 12.86 7.20
C ARG A 16 -2.12 12.79 7.72
N GLY A 17 -1.62 11.60 8.09
CA GLY A 17 -0.27 11.44 8.65
C GLY A 17 -0.07 12.14 9.99
N ILE A 18 -1.03 12.06 10.90
CA ILE A 18 -1.04 12.77 12.20
C ILE A 18 0.23 12.51 13.00
N ARG A 19 0.74 11.28 12.99
CA ARG A 19 1.98 10.89 13.71
C ARG A 19 3.24 11.58 13.16
N LEU A 20 3.19 12.16 11.97
CA LEU A 20 4.29 12.91 11.35
C LEU A 20 4.14 14.44 11.51
N MET A 21 3.23 14.90 12.38
CA MET A 21 3.14 16.34 12.68
C MET A 21 4.43 16.80 13.38
N PRO A 22 4.93 18.03 13.12
CA PRO A 22 4.28 19.09 12.34
C PRO A 22 4.52 19.02 10.81
N LEU A 23 5.31 18.08 10.30
CA LEU A 23 5.67 17.99 8.88
C LEU A 23 4.43 17.95 7.96
N THR A 24 3.43 17.16 8.35
CA THR A 24 2.19 16.98 7.57
C THR A 24 1.17 18.12 7.75
N LYS A 25 1.47 19.14 8.57
CA LYS A 25 0.63 20.34 8.66
C LYS A 25 0.53 21.09 7.34
N LYS A 26 1.62 21.15 6.59
CA LYS A 26 1.70 21.91 5.32
C LYS A 26 1.65 21.02 4.07
N ILE A 27 2.15 19.78 4.13
CA ILE A 27 2.24 18.87 2.99
C ILE A 27 1.55 17.53 3.29
N PRO A 28 1.03 16.80 2.27
CA PRO A 28 0.50 15.46 2.48
C PRO A 28 1.62 14.48 2.85
N LYS A 29 1.29 13.44 3.62
CA LYS A 29 2.24 12.43 4.14
C LYS A 29 3.17 11.86 3.04
N GLY A 30 2.62 11.56 1.87
CA GLY A 30 3.40 11.01 0.76
C GLY A 30 4.53 11.92 0.26
N LEU A 31 4.42 13.24 0.47
CA LEU A 31 5.45 14.22 0.08
C LEU A 31 6.48 14.52 1.17
N VAL A 32 6.36 13.92 2.35
CA VAL A 32 7.40 14.04 3.38
C VAL A 32 8.73 13.53 2.83
N LYS A 33 9.79 14.32 3.03
CA LYS A 33 11.15 14.00 2.55
C LYS A 33 11.67 12.74 3.22
N TYR A 34 12.16 11.82 2.42
CA TYR A 34 12.82 10.61 2.87
C TYR A 34 14.03 10.33 1.96
N LYS A 35 15.23 10.29 2.54
CA LYS A 35 16.49 10.28 1.79
C LYS A 35 16.55 11.46 0.81
N GLN A 36 16.87 11.21 -0.46
CA GLN A 36 17.03 12.23 -1.51
C GLN A 36 15.70 12.62 -2.21
N SER A 37 14.56 12.05 -1.79
CA SER A 37 13.27 12.25 -2.47
C SER A 37 12.12 12.29 -1.46
N SER A 38 10.86 12.16 -1.92
CA SER A 38 9.69 11.99 -1.06
C SER A 38 9.38 10.51 -0.82
N LEU A 39 8.62 10.20 0.24
CA LEU A 39 8.15 8.84 0.53
C LEU A 39 7.48 8.22 -0.69
N ILE A 40 6.53 8.92 -1.31
CA ILE A 40 5.77 8.42 -2.45
C ILE A 40 6.66 8.25 -3.70
N SER A 41 7.58 9.18 -3.97
CA SER A 41 8.47 9.06 -5.13
C SER A 41 9.44 7.89 -5.00
N ASN A 42 9.92 7.60 -3.79
CA ASN A 42 10.73 6.41 -3.53
C ASN A 42 9.91 5.12 -3.74
N GLY A 43 8.66 5.08 -3.27
CA GLY A 43 7.75 3.96 -3.50
C GLY A 43 7.49 3.72 -4.99
N ILE A 44 7.15 4.76 -5.75
CA ILE A 44 6.94 4.68 -7.21
C ILE A 44 8.20 4.16 -7.92
N LYS A 45 9.38 4.71 -7.57
CA LYS A 45 10.65 4.29 -8.18
C LYS A 45 10.95 2.79 -7.95
N LYS A 46 10.63 2.27 -6.76
CA LYS A 46 10.81 0.85 -6.45
C LYS A 46 9.83 -0.03 -7.24
N LEU A 47 8.56 0.35 -7.26
CA LEU A 47 7.51 -0.38 -7.96
C LEU A 47 7.77 -0.46 -9.47
N ARG A 48 8.18 0.61 -10.12
CA ARG A 48 8.40 0.66 -11.58
C ARG A 48 9.41 -0.34 -12.12
N LYS A 49 10.23 -0.91 -11.26
CA LYS A 49 11.17 -1.98 -11.68
C LYS A 49 10.45 -3.31 -11.96
N TYR A 50 9.22 -3.48 -11.47
CA TYR A 50 8.50 -4.75 -11.48
C TYR A 50 7.05 -4.62 -11.96
N ILE A 51 6.45 -3.44 -11.80
CA ILE A 51 5.03 -3.17 -11.96
C ILE A 51 4.81 -2.15 -13.07
N ASN A 52 3.92 -2.48 -14.01
CA ASN A 52 3.60 -1.62 -15.15
C ASN A 52 2.57 -0.54 -14.77
N TYR A 53 1.55 -0.90 -13.96
CA TYR A 53 0.44 -0.02 -13.65
C TYR A 53 0.45 0.37 -12.17
N ILE A 54 0.75 1.64 -11.90
CA ILE A 54 0.79 2.19 -10.55
C ILE A 54 -0.38 3.14 -10.36
N HIS A 55 -1.22 2.82 -9.37
CA HIS A 55 -2.41 3.56 -9.01
C HIS A 55 -2.24 4.14 -7.60
N ILE A 56 -2.72 5.36 -7.36
CA ILE A 56 -2.48 6.02 -6.07
C ILE A 56 -3.74 6.72 -5.58
N SER A 57 -4.10 6.47 -4.31
CA SER A 57 -5.17 7.25 -3.68
C SER A 57 -4.66 8.57 -3.15
N VAL A 58 -5.48 9.62 -3.29
CA VAL A 58 -5.27 10.93 -2.70
C VAL A 58 -6.46 11.31 -1.81
N GLY A 59 -6.23 12.13 -0.81
CA GLY A 59 -7.27 12.59 0.12
C GLY A 59 -6.85 13.86 0.82
N TYR A 60 -6.32 13.78 2.06
CA TYR A 60 -5.80 14.94 2.76
C TYR A 60 -4.77 15.68 1.91
N LYS A 61 -5.01 16.99 1.66
CA LYS A 61 -4.21 17.82 0.74
C LYS A 61 -4.05 17.17 -0.66
N GLY A 62 -5.12 16.50 -1.12
CA GLY A 62 -5.17 15.76 -2.37
C GLY A 62 -4.64 16.52 -3.58
N PRO A 63 -5.06 17.78 -3.84
CA PRO A 63 -4.56 18.56 -4.99
C PRO A 63 -3.04 18.70 -5.02
N ILE A 64 -2.40 18.90 -3.88
CA ILE A 64 -0.93 19.02 -3.80
C ILE A 64 -0.25 17.70 -4.17
N LEU A 65 -0.78 16.59 -3.66
CA LEU A 65 -0.25 15.26 -3.98
C LEU A 65 -0.52 14.91 -5.45
N ALA A 66 -1.74 15.17 -5.94
CA ALA A 66 -2.14 14.85 -7.31
C ALA A 66 -1.24 15.58 -8.34
N LYS A 67 -0.95 16.87 -8.14
CA LYS A 67 -0.02 17.62 -9.01
C LYS A 67 1.33 16.89 -9.11
N HIS A 68 1.92 16.51 -7.98
CA HIS A 68 3.19 15.79 -7.96
C HIS A 68 3.10 14.41 -8.67
N LEU A 69 1.97 13.70 -8.53
CA LEU A 69 1.79 12.38 -9.13
C LEU A 69 1.61 12.43 -10.64
N ILE A 70 1.00 13.49 -11.18
CA ILE A 70 0.91 13.73 -12.63
C ILE A 70 2.31 13.82 -13.22
N GLU A 71 3.21 14.56 -12.59
CA GLU A 71 4.63 14.68 -13.02
C GLU A 71 5.38 13.33 -12.93
N LYS A 72 4.90 12.41 -12.11
CA LYS A 72 5.44 11.04 -11.98
C LYS A 72 4.82 10.06 -12.96
N ASN A 73 3.91 10.48 -13.84
CA ASN A 73 3.29 9.64 -14.87
C ASN A 73 2.74 8.31 -14.30
N VAL A 74 1.95 8.38 -13.21
CA VAL A 74 1.27 7.21 -12.65
C VAL A 74 0.03 6.86 -13.48
N SER A 75 -0.41 5.60 -13.44
CA SER A 75 -1.52 5.10 -14.27
C SER A 75 -2.88 5.69 -13.88
N SER A 76 -3.12 5.93 -12.60
CA SER A 76 -4.33 6.64 -12.15
C SER A 76 -4.15 7.28 -10.78
N ILE A 77 -4.94 8.32 -10.52
CA ILE A 77 -5.05 9.02 -9.24
C ILE A 77 -6.52 8.98 -8.81
N ILE A 78 -6.79 8.38 -7.66
CA ILE A 78 -8.14 8.15 -7.17
C ILE A 78 -8.38 8.96 -5.89
N ASN A 79 -9.36 9.86 -5.92
CA ASN A 79 -9.72 10.62 -4.72
C ASN A 79 -10.55 9.74 -3.77
N THR A 80 -9.98 9.46 -2.60
CA THR A 80 -10.62 8.69 -1.53
C THR A 80 -10.79 9.50 -0.25
N ASN A 81 -10.86 10.83 -0.38
CA ASN A 81 -11.03 11.72 0.77
C ASN A 81 -12.33 11.39 1.52
N ASN A 82 -12.22 11.24 2.86
CA ASN A 82 -13.33 10.86 3.74
C ASN A 82 -13.94 9.48 3.42
N LYS A 83 -13.23 8.61 2.73
CA LYS A 83 -13.65 7.23 2.43
C LYS A 83 -12.85 6.22 3.25
N GLY A 84 -13.42 5.05 3.49
CA GLY A 84 -12.73 3.93 4.12
C GLY A 84 -11.59 3.39 3.26
N ASN A 85 -10.62 2.72 3.89
CA ASN A 85 -9.40 2.23 3.21
C ASN A 85 -9.67 1.24 2.06
N ALA A 86 -10.77 0.52 2.09
CA ALA A 86 -11.16 -0.44 1.04
C ALA A 86 -12.19 0.12 0.05
N TRP A 87 -12.66 1.35 0.22
CA TRP A 87 -13.70 1.95 -0.61
C TRP A 87 -13.37 1.90 -2.11
N TRP A 88 -12.11 2.15 -2.46
CA TRP A 88 -11.62 2.19 -3.84
C TRP A 88 -11.79 0.87 -4.59
N ILE A 89 -11.77 -0.27 -3.90
CA ILE A 89 -11.94 -1.61 -4.51
C ILE A 89 -13.29 -1.68 -5.22
N PHE A 90 -14.35 -1.22 -4.57
CA PHE A 90 -15.73 -1.37 -5.05
C PHE A 90 -16.27 -0.14 -5.79
N ASN A 91 -15.58 0.99 -5.72
CA ASN A 91 -16.08 2.28 -6.20
C ASN A 91 -15.14 2.98 -7.18
N SER A 92 -14.23 2.26 -7.80
CA SER A 92 -13.31 2.79 -8.79
C SER A 92 -13.12 1.80 -9.96
N ILE A 93 -12.15 2.07 -10.82
CA ILE A 93 -11.78 1.19 -11.93
C ILE A 93 -11.48 -0.26 -11.49
N PHE A 94 -11.11 -0.47 -10.23
CA PHE A 94 -10.76 -1.79 -9.71
C PHE A 94 -11.95 -2.72 -9.50
N LYS A 95 -13.18 -2.19 -9.49
CA LYS A 95 -14.39 -3.02 -9.39
C LYS A 95 -14.46 -4.09 -10.48
N ASN A 96 -13.93 -3.79 -11.67
CA ASN A 96 -13.97 -4.66 -12.83
C ASN A 96 -12.56 -5.20 -13.20
N LEU A 97 -11.59 -5.08 -12.32
CA LEU A 97 -10.25 -5.62 -12.54
C LEU A 97 -10.19 -7.07 -12.04
N ASP A 98 -9.98 -8.01 -12.95
CA ASP A 98 -9.80 -9.43 -12.63
C ASP A 98 -8.36 -9.83 -12.31
N ASP A 99 -7.43 -8.90 -12.48
CA ASP A 99 -6.01 -9.13 -12.22
C ASP A 99 -5.66 -8.87 -10.75
N PRO A 100 -4.71 -9.64 -10.19
CA PRO A 100 -4.22 -9.41 -8.85
C PRO A 100 -3.49 -8.07 -8.73
N ILE A 101 -3.59 -7.44 -7.58
CA ILE A 101 -3.01 -6.12 -7.32
C ILE A 101 -2.23 -6.10 -6.00
N TYR A 102 -1.03 -5.54 -6.03
CA TYR A 102 -0.30 -5.20 -4.79
C TYR A 102 -0.91 -3.98 -4.13
N VAL A 103 -1.21 -4.06 -2.84
CA VAL A 103 -1.70 -2.92 -2.04
C VAL A 103 -0.65 -2.54 -1.00
N LEU A 104 -0.20 -1.29 -1.05
CA LEU A 104 0.82 -0.75 -0.17
C LEU A 104 0.37 0.56 0.47
N THR A 105 0.96 0.91 1.60
CA THR A 105 0.85 2.26 2.17
C THR A 105 2.00 3.14 1.67
N CYS A 106 1.78 4.45 1.55
CA CYS A 106 2.77 5.38 0.99
C CYS A 106 4.03 5.57 1.87
N ASP A 107 3.97 5.15 3.13
CA ASP A 107 5.06 5.19 4.09
C ASP A 107 5.77 3.86 4.28
N ASN A 108 5.42 2.85 3.52
CA ASN A 108 6.13 1.58 3.52
C ASN A 108 7.48 1.73 2.79
N VAL A 109 8.55 1.81 3.57
CA VAL A 109 9.93 1.94 3.05
C VAL A 109 10.69 0.61 3.05
N THR A 110 10.02 -0.48 3.41
CA THR A 110 10.59 -1.83 3.46
C THR A 110 11.01 -2.30 2.07
N GLU A 111 12.09 -3.05 1.98
CA GLU A 111 12.45 -3.76 0.76
C GLU A 111 11.49 -4.94 0.55
N ILE A 112 10.91 -5.02 -0.63
CA ILE A 112 9.90 -6.02 -1.01
C ILE A 112 10.44 -6.83 -2.18
N ASN A 113 10.47 -8.14 -2.03
CA ASN A 113 10.77 -9.06 -3.13
C ASN A 113 9.47 -9.42 -3.88
N PHE A 114 9.10 -8.58 -4.83
CA PHE A 114 7.86 -8.75 -5.61
C PHE A 114 7.82 -10.08 -6.38
N LYS A 115 8.95 -10.54 -6.91
CA LYS A 115 9.03 -11.83 -7.64
C LYS A 115 8.72 -13.03 -6.73
N GLU A 116 9.22 -13.00 -5.51
CA GLU A 116 8.97 -14.07 -4.54
C GLU A 116 7.50 -14.08 -4.10
N ILE A 117 6.94 -12.90 -3.84
CA ILE A 117 5.51 -12.76 -3.48
C ILE A 117 4.62 -13.28 -4.60
N GLU A 118 4.89 -12.90 -5.84
CA GLU A 118 4.14 -13.36 -7.02
C GLU A 118 4.21 -14.88 -7.17
N LYS A 119 5.41 -15.47 -7.01
CA LYS A 119 5.60 -16.92 -7.03
C LYS A 119 4.79 -17.61 -5.91
N ASP A 120 4.83 -17.05 -4.71
CA ASP A 120 4.14 -17.58 -3.54
C ASP A 120 2.60 -17.47 -3.69
N TYR A 121 2.10 -16.36 -4.24
CA TYR A 121 0.70 -16.15 -4.60
C TYR A 121 0.19 -17.25 -5.55
N ASN A 122 0.92 -17.51 -6.62
CA ASN A 122 0.57 -18.54 -7.59
C ASN A 122 0.66 -19.95 -6.99
N LYS A 123 1.71 -20.25 -6.21
CA LYS A 123 1.88 -21.54 -5.51
C LYS A 123 0.76 -21.82 -4.51
N LYS A 124 0.17 -20.79 -3.90
CA LYS A 124 -0.93 -20.91 -2.94
C LYS A 124 -2.32 -20.98 -3.60
N GLY A 125 -2.39 -21.11 -4.93
CA GLY A 125 -3.64 -21.22 -5.65
C GLY A 125 -4.38 -19.88 -5.84
N GLN A 126 -3.63 -18.78 -5.88
CA GLN A 126 -4.16 -17.45 -6.20
C GLN A 126 -5.30 -17.02 -5.24
N PRO A 127 -5.05 -16.94 -3.93
CA PRO A 127 -6.09 -16.60 -2.96
C PRO A 127 -6.67 -15.20 -3.23
N LEU A 128 -7.94 -15.00 -2.90
CA LEU A 128 -8.62 -13.70 -3.04
C LEU A 128 -7.91 -12.55 -2.30
N CYS A 129 -7.25 -12.86 -1.19
CA CYS A 129 -6.46 -11.91 -0.43
C CYS A 129 -5.27 -12.62 0.22
N MET A 130 -4.08 -12.04 0.07
CA MET A 130 -2.86 -12.51 0.72
C MET A 130 -2.19 -11.34 1.45
N ILE A 131 -1.98 -11.48 2.77
CA ILE A 131 -1.24 -10.50 3.57
C ILE A 131 0.22 -10.92 3.65
N ILE A 132 1.10 -9.98 3.34
CA ILE A 132 2.55 -10.15 3.46
C ILE A 132 3.02 -9.44 4.73
N PRO A 133 3.31 -10.19 5.80
CA PRO A 133 3.80 -9.59 7.03
C PRO A 133 5.25 -9.12 6.85
N THR A 134 5.55 -7.95 7.40
CA THR A 134 6.91 -7.44 7.53
C THR A 134 7.24 -7.26 9.01
N LYS A 135 8.47 -7.54 9.41
CA LYS A 135 8.89 -7.25 10.78
C LYS A 135 8.92 -5.74 11.00
N PRO A 136 8.38 -5.22 12.12
CA PRO A 136 8.57 -3.84 12.49
C PRO A 136 10.07 -3.57 12.74
N ILE A 137 10.47 -2.32 12.65
CA ILE A 137 11.79 -1.87 13.09
C ILE A 137 11.81 -1.97 14.63
N ASP A 138 12.93 -2.40 15.19
CA ASP A 138 13.10 -2.51 16.64
C ASP A 138 12.69 -1.21 17.35
N GLY A 139 11.90 -1.33 18.41
CA GLY A 139 11.33 -0.21 19.15
C GLY A 139 10.06 0.41 18.55
N LEU A 140 9.53 -0.14 17.45
CA LEU A 140 8.23 0.27 16.90
C LEU A 140 7.18 -0.82 17.08
N ASP A 141 5.99 -0.42 17.53
CA ASP A 141 4.83 -1.30 17.60
C ASP A 141 4.30 -1.64 16.22
N GLY A 142 3.96 -2.91 16.04
CA GLY A 142 3.28 -3.43 14.86
C GLY A 142 1.89 -3.97 15.20
N ASP A 143 1.14 -4.29 14.16
CA ASP A 143 -0.11 -5.03 14.33
C ASP A 143 0.20 -6.54 14.44
N TYR A 144 -0.48 -7.23 15.35
CA TYR A 144 -0.36 -8.67 15.55
C TYR A 144 -1.28 -9.42 14.61
N ILE A 145 -0.75 -10.46 13.95
CA ILE A 145 -1.50 -11.32 13.05
C ILE A 145 -1.68 -12.68 13.72
N PHE A 146 -2.91 -13.02 14.07
CA PHE A 146 -3.25 -14.35 14.60
C PHE A 146 -3.71 -15.23 13.45
N ARG A 147 -3.07 -16.40 13.30
CA ARG A 147 -3.35 -17.32 12.20
C ARG A 147 -3.52 -18.74 12.69
N LYS A 148 -4.36 -19.51 11.99
CA LYS A 148 -4.43 -20.98 12.09
C LYS A 148 -3.95 -21.54 10.75
N LYS A 149 -2.83 -22.28 10.77
CA LYS A 149 -2.11 -22.64 9.54
C LYS A 149 -1.76 -21.38 8.73
N ASN A 150 -2.23 -21.28 7.49
CA ASN A 150 -2.02 -20.12 6.60
C ASN A 150 -3.23 -19.18 6.51
N ILE A 151 -4.26 -19.38 7.34
CA ILE A 151 -5.49 -18.59 7.34
C ILE A 151 -5.45 -17.59 8.50
N ILE A 152 -5.59 -16.31 8.20
CA ILE A 152 -5.66 -15.24 9.20
C ILE A 152 -7.01 -15.33 9.90
N GLN A 153 -6.97 -15.39 11.24
CA GLN A 153 -8.17 -15.43 12.08
C GLN A 153 -8.50 -14.04 12.65
N LYS A 154 -7.47 -13.26 12.99
CA LYS A 154 -7.65 -11.96 13.63
C LYS A 154 -6.45 -11.05 13.34
N LEU A 155 -6.70 -9.76 13.23
CA LEU A 155 -5.71 -8.68 13.29
C LEU A 155 -5.96 -7.86 14.56
N SER A 156 -4.91 -7.51 15.31
CA SER A 156 -5.04 -6.77 16.56
C SER A 156 -3.83 -5.88 16.80
N ARG A 157 -4.05 -4.73 17.44
CA ARG A 157 -2.98 -3.86 17.93
C ARG A 157 -2.46 -4.29 19.31
N LYS A 158 -3.16 -5.19 19.98
CA LYS A 158 -2.80 -5.72 21.31
C LYS A 158 -2.30 -7.15 21.21
N ASN A 159 -1.28 -7.49 21.97
CA ASN A 159 -0.83 -8.87 22.11
C ASN A 159 -1.85 -9.69 22.90
N LYS A 160 -1.82 -11.02 22.78
CA LYS A 160 -2.75 -11.97 23.44
C LYS A 160 -2.71 -11.95 24.96
N THR A 161 -1.62 -11.46 25.53
CA THR A 161 -1.40 -11.40 26.98
C THR A 161 -2.25 -10.34 27.70
N ASP A 162 -2.97 -9.50 26.94
CA ASP A 162 -3.77 -8.39 27.51
C ASP A 162 -5.29 -8.63 27.38
N ILE A 163 -5.74 -9.93 27.33
CA ILE A 163 -7.16 -10.32 27.29
C ILE A 163 -7.47 -11.15 28.53
#